data_0ecdfea5f1ecbb89aa8ef4eac61dd60e
#
_entry.id   0ecdfea5f1ecbb89aa8ef4eac61dd60e
#
_cell.length_a   1.000
_cell.length_b   1.000
_cell.length_c   1.000
_cell.angle_alpha   90.00
_cell.angle_beta   90.00
_cell.angle_gamma   90.00
#
_symmetry.space_group_name_H-M   'P 1'
#
loop_
_entity.id
_entity.type
_entity.pdbx_description
1 polymer ?
#
loop_
_entity_poly.entity_id
_entity_poly.type
_entity_poly.pdbx_seq_one_letter_code
_entity_poly.pdbx_strand_id
1 'polypeptide(L)'
;DDFTRLWRLLDDHRMIAVIDFENGPWDQPDPMHNHIHEQVTYVAEGEIIFFCEGEEDKRLMAGDMFAVPSGKQHSIQLMSATAKLVDSFSPIRQDFLK
;
A
#
# COMPACT_ATOMS: atom_id res chain seq x y z
N ASP A 1 15.81 -1.27 4.71
CA ASP A 1 14.37 -1.19 4.47
C ASP A 1 13.90 -2.40 3.67
N ASP A 2 12.66 -2.79 3.88
CA ASP A 2 12.08 -3.95 3.22
C ASP A 2 11.29 -3.55 1.97
N PHE A 3 11.46 -2.34 1.50
CA PHE A 3 10.76 -1.90 0.30
C PHE A 3 11.52 -0.80 -0.43
N THR A 4 11.25 -0.68 -1.74
CA THR A 4 11.65 0.44 -2.58
C THR A 4 10.40 1.07 -3.19
N ARG A 5 10.51 2.31 -3.60
CA ARG A 5 9.35 3.10 -4.01
C ARG A 5 9.71 3.96 -5.22
N LEU A 6 8.91 3.83 -6.27
CA LEU A 6 8.92 4.74 -7.42
C LEU A 6 7.57 5.45 -7.45
N TRP A 7 7.56 6.72 -7.83
CA TRP A 7 6.31 7.47 -7.88
C TRP A 7 6.29 8.40 -9.08
N ARG A 8 5.09 8.81 -9.47
CA ARG A 8 4.89 9.78 -10.54
C ARG A 8 3.64 10.60 -10.23
N LEU A 9 3.74 11.91 -10.41
CA LEU A 9 2.58 12.79 -10.32
C LEU A 9 1.76 12.65 -11.59
N LEU A 10 0.45 12.52 -11.44
CA LEU A 10 -0.49 12.54 -12.57
C LEU A 10 -0.93 13.97 -12.87
N ASP A 11 -1.14 14.75 -11.79
CA ASP A 11 -1.45 16.17 -11.84
C ASP A 11 -1.20 16.75 -10.46
N ASP A 12 -1.72 17.98 -10.17
CA ASP A 12 -1.53 18.63 -8.87
C ASP A 12 -2.29 17.92 -7.75
N HIS A 13 -3.16 16.98 -8.05
CA HIS A 13 -4.07 16.35 -7.09
C HIS A 13 -3.91 14.86 -6.96
N ARG A 14 -3.25 14.19 -7.90
CA ARG A 14 -3.17 12.73 -7.95
C ARG A 14 -1.74 12.26 -8.18
N MET A 15 -1.43 11.14 -7.57
CA MET A 15 -0.11 10.52 -7.65
C MET A 15 -0.28 9.01 -7.78
N ILE A 16 0.61 8.39 -8.55
CA ILE A 16 0.75 6.94 -8.58
C ILE A 16 2.13 6.58 -8.05
N ALA A 17 2.19 5.53 -7.26
CA ALA A 17 3.45 5.02 -6.72
C ALA A 17 3.51 3.51 -6.90
N VAL A 18 4.69 3.01 -7.26
CA VAL A 18 4.95 1.58 -7.32
C VAL A 18 5.88 1.25 -6.17
N ILE A 19 5.46 0.31 -5.32
CA ILE A 19 6.22 -0.08 -4.14
C ILE A 19 6.58 -1.55 -4.27
N ASP A 20 7.88 -1.83 -4.25
CA ASP A 20 8.39 -3.20 -4.27
C ASP A 20 8.81 -3.57 -2.84
N PHE A 21 8.20 -4.63 -2.32
CA PHE A 21 8.50 -5.18 -1.00
C PHE A 21 9.36 -6.41 -1.14
N GLU A 22 10.23 -6.64 -0.17
CA GLU A 22 11.16 -7.76 -0.17
C GLU A 22 11.40 -8.29 1.23
N ASN A 23 12.18 -9.36 1.32
CA ASN A 23 12.51 -10.01 2.59
C ASN A 23 11.30 -10.61 3.30
N GLY A 24 10.35 -11.07 2.53
CA GLY A 24 9.19 -11.78 3.07
C GLY A 24 9.40 -13.30 3.16
N PRO A 25 8.44 -14.02 3.73
CA PRO A 25 7.27 -13.42 4.40
C PRO A 25 7.66 -12.76 5.71
N TRP A 26 6.90 -11.74 6.11
CA TRP A 26 7.14 -11.04 7.37
C TRP A 26 6.42 -11.74 8.51
N ASP A 27 7.05 -11.75 9.70
CA ASP A 27 6.44 -12.35 10.89
C ASP A 27 5.36 -11.48 11.51
N GLN A 28 5.40 -10.18 11.23
CA GLN A 28 4.48 -9.19 11.79
C GLN A 28 4.05 -8.23 10.71
N PRO A 29 2.85 -7.66 10.80
CA PRO A 29 2.46 -6.59 9.90
C PRO A 29 3.26 -5.32 10.19
N ASP A 30 3.33 -4.42 9.22
CA ASP A 30 3.82 -3.07 9.47
C ASP A 30 2.93 -2.41 10.51
N PRO A 31 3.47 -1.43 11.26
CA PRO A 31 2.62 -0.68 12.21
C PRO A 31 1.43 -0.04 11.49
N MET A 32 0.28 -0.05 12.16
CA MET A 32 -0.90 0.63 11.66
C MET A 32 -0.61 2.12 11.55
N HIS A 33 -1.05 2.73 10.48
CA HIS A 33 -0.89 4.17 10.25
C HIS A 33 -2.12 4.73 9.55
N ASN A 34 -2.25 6.05 9.54
CA ASN A 34 -3.30 6.71 8.79
C ASN A 34 -2.74 7.93 8.05
N HIS A 35 -3.50 8.41 7.10
CA HIS A 35 -3.18 9.63 6.36
C HIS A 35 -4.48 10.24 5.82
N ILE A 36 -4.40 11.52 5.48
CA ILE A 36 -5.56 12.23 4.93
C ILE A 36 -5.87 11.82 3.49
N HIS A 37 -4.89 11.20 2.82
CA HIS A 37 -5.03 10.80 1.43
C HIS A 37 -5.97 9.61 1.29
N GLU A 38 -6.82 9.64 0.29
CA GLU A 38 -7.51 8.44 -0.15
C GLU A 38 -6.55 7.62 -1.00
N GLN A 39 -6.62 6.31 -0.88
CA GLN A 39 -5.69 5.42 -1.55
C GLN A 39 -6.46 4.27 -2.20
N VAL A 40 -6.10 3.95 -3.45
CA VAL A 40 -6.54 2.73 -4.12
C VAL A 40 -5.28 1.99 -4.54
N THR A 41 -5.23 0.71 -4.24
CA THR A 41 -4.03 -0.10 -4.47
C THR A 41 -4.36 -1.35 -5.28
N TYR A 42 -3.53 -1.62 -6.27
CA TYR A 42 -3.56 -2.83 -7.06
C TYR A 42 -2.36 -3.70 -6.67
N VAL A 43 -2.63 -4.98 -6.37
CA VAL A 43 -1.56 -5.94 -6.10
C VAL A 43 -1.08 -6.50 -7.44
N ALA A 44 0.08 -6.06 -7.89
CA ALA A 44 0.62 -6.48 -9.19
C ALA A 44 1.34 -7.82 -9.10
N GLU A 45 2.04 -8.08 -7.98
CA GLU A 45 2.80 -9.32 -7.77
C GLU A 45 2.81 -9.63 -6.28
N GLY A 46 2.84 -10.94 -5.97
CA GLY A 46 3.00 -11.41 -4.59
C GLY A 46 1.70 -11.57 -3.84
N GLU A 47 1.83 -11.69 -2.53
CA GLU A 47 0.70 -11.94 -1.64
C GLU A 47 0.87 -11.15 -0.35
N ILE A 48 -0.21 -10.51 0.11
CA ILE A 48 -0.23 -9.72 1.33
C ILE A 48 -1.48 -10.01 2.13
N ILE A 49 -1.47 -9.62 3.42
CA ILE A 49 -2.69 -9.45 4.20
C ILE A 49 -2.88 -7.95 4.37
N PHE A 50 -4.08 -7.47 4.11
CA PHE A 50 -4.46 -6.07 4.27
C PHE A 50 -5.31 -5.92 5.53
N PHE A 51 -4.91 -4.96 6.39
CA PHE A 51 -5.60 -4.64 7.64
C PHE A 51 -6.14 -3.22 7.55
N CYS A 52 -7.42 -3.06 7.90
CA CYS A 52 -8.03 -1.74 7.92
C CYS A 52 -9.04 -1.68 9.05
N GLU A 53 -9.00 -0.63 9.88
CA GLU A 53 -9.91 -0.51 11.00
C GLU A 53 -11.37 -0.56 10.54
N GLY A 54 -12.18 -1.29 11.29
CA GLY A 54 -13.59 -1.46 10.96
C GLY A 54 -13.86 -2.48 9.87
N GLU A 55 -12.84 -3.14 9.33
CA GLU A 55 -12.98 -4.15 8.28
C GLU A 55 -12.28 -5.44 8.70
N GLU A 56 -12.74 -6.56 8.15
CA GLU A 56 -12.04 -7.82 8.34
C GLU A 56 -10.73 -7.82 7.58
N ASP A 57 -9.72 -8.51 8.12
CA ASP A 57 -8.44 -8.69 7.45
C ASP A 57 -8.65 -9.44 6.13
N LYS A 58 -7.94 -9.02 5.10
CA LYS A 58 -8.10 -9.61 3.76
C LYS A 58 -6.76 -10.12 3.24
N ARG A 59 -6.77 -11.39 2.84
CA ARG A 59 -5.62 -11.97 2.15
C ARG A 59 -5.78 -11.69 0.66
N LEU A 60 -4.81 -10.97 0.08
CA LEU A 60 -4.86 -10.50 -1.30
C LEU A 60 -3.63 -10.97 -2.05
N MET A 61 -3.81 -11.26 -3.33
CA MET A 61 -2.72 -11.72 -4.20
C MET A 61 -2.78 -10.96 -5.53
N ALA A 62 -1.82 -11.23 -6.39
CA ALA A 62 -1.72 -10.57 -7.70
C ALA A 62 -3.08 -10.55 -8.41
N GLY A 63 -3.51 -9.37 -8.85
CA GLY A 63 -4.80 -9.15 -9.48
C GLY A 63 -5.86 -8.58 -8.57
N ASP A 64 -5.65 -8.60 -7.26
CA ASP A 64 -6.60 -8.05 -6.29
C ASP A 64 -6.33 -6.56 -6.04
N MET A 65 -7.34 -5.88 -5.49
CA MET A 65 -7.26 -4.46 -5.17
C MET A 65 -7.85 -4.19 -3.81
N PHE A 66 -7.40 -3.09 -3.19
CA PHE A 66 -8.04 -2.58 -1.99
C PHE A 66 -8.08 -1.06 -2.02
N ALA A 67 -8.95 -0.48 -1.20
CA ALA A 67 -9.09 0.96 -1.06
C ALA A 67 -8.98 1.34 0.41
N VAL A 68 -8.37 2.49 0.67
CA VAL A 68 -8.23 3.03 2.03
C VAL A 68 -8.88 4.41 2.04
N PRO A 69 -10.03 4.56 2.72
CA PRO A 69 -10.62 5.89 2.91
C PRO A 69 -9.71 6.81 3.71
N SER A 70 -9.87 8.11 3.52
CA SER A 70 -9.13 9.12 4.27
C SER A 70 -9.25 8.87 5.78
N GLY A 71 -8.14 8.95 6.48
CA GLY A 71 -8.08 8.89 7.95
C GLY A 71 -8.17 7.50 8.57
N LYS A 72 -8.44 6.46 7.81
CA LYS A 72 -8.54 5.09 8.34
C LYS A 72 -7.17 4.52 8.69
N GLN A 73 -7.06 3.93 9.87
CA GLN A 73 -5.86 3.17 10.25
C GLN A 73 -5.78 1.92 9.39
N HIS A 74 -4.62 1.68 8.82
CA HIS A 74 -4.42 0.54 7.93
C HIS A 74 -2.96 0.09 7.93
N SER A 75 -2.74 -1.12 7.44
CA SER A 75 -1.40 -1.70 7.30
C SER A 75 -1.45 -2.91 6.38
N ILE A 76 -0.29 -3.42 6.05
CA ILE A 76 -0.14 -4.69 5.33
C ILE A 76 0.88 -5.57 6.01
N GLN A 77 0.80 -6.87 5.71
CA GLN A 77 1.84 -7.83 6.05
C GLN A 77 2.22 -8.60 4.78
N LEU A 78 3.51 -8.64 4.47
CA LEU A 78 4.01 -9.37 3.31
C LEU A 78 3.97 -10.88 3.61
N MET A 79 3.30 -11.64 2.76
CA MET A 79 3.09 -13.08 2.94
C MET A 79 3.85 -13.94 1.94
N SER A 80 4.52 -13.31 0.98
CA SER A 80 5.39 -13.96 0.00
C SER A 80 6.80 -13.37 0.11
N ALA A 81 7.76 -13.95 -0.60
CA ALA A 81 9.14 -13.45 -0.56
C ALA A 81 9.21 -11.99 -1.02
N THR A 82 8.44 -11.65 -2.04
CA THR A 82 8.36 -10.30 -2.59
C THR A 82 6.92 -9.97 -2.95
N ALA A 83 6.63 -8.68 -3.07
CA ALA A 83 5.36 -8.21 -3.61
C ALA A 83 5.54 -6.86 -4.28
N LYS A 84 4.68 -6.56 -5.23
CA LYS A 84 4.65 -5.25 -5.90
C LYS A 84 3.25 -4.70 -5.77
N LEU A 85 3.14 -3.50 -5.18
CA LEU A 85 1.87 -2.78 -5.05
C LEU A 85 1.93 -1.52 -5.90
N VAL A 86 0.82 -1.21 -6.57
CA VAL A 86 0.66 0.03 -7.33
C VAL A 86 -0.40 0.84 -6.61
N ASP A 87 0.03 1.96 -6.01
CA ASP A 87 -0.82 2.83 -5.21
C ASP A 87 -1.20 4.08 -5.98
N SER A 88 -2.46 4.49 -5.87
CA SER A 88 -2.93 5.78 -6.36
C SER A 88 -3.46 6.58 -5.19
N PHE A 89 -3.01 7.82 -5.06
CA PHE A 89 -3.37 8.71 -3.95
C PHE A 89 -4.05 9.98 -4.44
N SER A 90 -4.98 10.47 -3.66
CA SER A 90 -5.59 11.79 -3.84
C SER A 90 -5.90 12.39 -2.46
N PRO A 91 -5.41 13.57 -2.12
CA PRO A 91 -4.42 14.37 -2.86
C PRO A 91 -3.03 13.73 -2.87
N ILE A 92 -2.07 14.38 -3.49
CA ILE A 92 -0.70 13.84 -3.59
C ILE A 92 -0.08 13.71 -2.19
N ARG A 93 0.78 12.72 -2.04
CA ARG A 93 1.52 12.51 -0.78
C ARG A 93 2.80 13.30 -0.81
N GLN A 94 2.83 14.40 -0.07
CA GLN A 94 3.99 15.28 0.00
C GLN A 94 5.21 14.56 0.57
N ASP A 95 5.01 13.62 1.47
CA ASP A 95 6.11 12.84 2.05
C ASP A 95 6.81 11.96 1.01
N PHE A 96 6.12 11.59 -0.10
CA PHE A 96 6.74 10.82 -1.18
C PHE A 96 7.64 11.68 -2.06
N LEU A 97 7.49 12.98 -2.02
CA LEU A 97 8.24 13.90 -2.89
C LEU A 97 9.64 14.24 -2.36
N LYS A 98 10.01 13.71 -1.22
CA LYS A 98 11.30 13.98 -0.59
C LYS A 98 12.36 13.02 -1.06
#